data_4104096cf5d558a068d6584fd8fb9b1e
#
_entry.id   4104096cf5d558a068d6584fd8fb9b1e
#
_cell.length_a   1.000
_cell.length_b   1.000
_cell.length_c   1.000
_cell.angle_alpha   90.00
_cell.angle_beta   90.00
_cell.angle_gamma   90.00
#
_symmetry.space_group_name_H-M   'P 1'
#
loop_
_entity.id
_entity.type
_entity.pdbx_description
1 polymer ?
#
loop_
_entity_poly.entity_id
_entity_poly.type
_entity_poly.pdbx_seq_one_letter_code
_entity_poly.pdbx_strand_id
1 'polypeptide(L)'
;VIPPSITFVVYGSIADASITDLFKAGVIPGLLMGAGLIVAALVVGRKMDLKVLPKATGKERWKAFKDAFWGLLMPVIILGGIYGSIFTPTEAAAVSVFYGLIVGIFVYREISLKKIKDILIDSCSTTATVMFITMGATLFGYVLTRARLDLAIEGFMMNVTGGSSIIFFIIVNIVLLIAGCFLDSTSALYIFTPLFAPVALQLGIDPIHLGTVMIVNLAVGLFTPPVGVNLYVACGIGKIKIEEITKGIVPCLVAELVVLLLVTYIPALSTMLIG
;
A
#
# COMPACT_ATOMS: atom_id res chain seq x y z
N VAL A 1 -1.62 -2.06 1.30
CA VAL A 1 -1.60 -1.88 2.77
C VAL A 1 -1.45 -3.22 3.49
N ILE A 2 -2.26 -4.25 3.16
CA ILE A 2 -2.09 -5.58 3.80
C ILE A 2 -0.75 -6.20 3.40
N PRO A 3 0.08 -6.65 4.36
CA PRO A 3 1.36 -7.29 4.06
C PRO A 3 1.21 -8.63 3.31
N PRO A 4 2.20 -9.02 2.50
CA PRO A 4 3.41 -8.27 2.14
C PRO A 4 3.10 -7.11 1.16
N SER A 5 3.73 -5.95 1.36
CA SER A 5 3.43 -4.73 0.61
C SER A 5 4.72 -4.02 0.16
N ILE A 6 4.80 -3.73 -1.14
CA ILE A 6 5.94 -3.01 -1.75
C ILE A 6 6.10 -1.62 -1.12
N THR A 7 5.00 -0.92 -0.87
CA THR A 7 5.04 0.44 -0.30
C THR A 7 5.65 0.47 1.10
N PHE A 8 5.40 -0.53 1.94
CA PHE A 8 6.08 -0.66 3.23
C PHE A 8 7.57 -0.91 3.10
N VAL A 9 7.99 -1.74 2.13
CA VAL A 9 9.42 -1.98 1.86
C VAL A 9 10.09 -0.69 1.40
N VAL A 10 9.46 0.04 0.48
CA VAL A 10 9.98 1.32 -0.04
C VAL A 10 10.09 2.36 1.07
N TYR A 11 9.02 2.55 1.86
CA TYR A 11 9.06 3.49 2.98
C TYR A 11 10.14 3.11 4.00
N GLY A 12 10.21 1.84 4.40
CA GLY A 12 11.23 1.36 5.34
C GLY A 12 12.66 1.60 4.87
N SER A 13 12.89 1.44 3.56
CA SER A 13 14.19 1.72 2.93
C SER A 13 14.55 3.22 2.92
N ILE A 14 13.56 4.11 2.79
CA ILE A 14 13.78 5.57 2.75
C ILE A 14 13.93 6.14 4.17
N ALA A 15 13.07 5.68 5.10
CA ALA A 15 12.99 6.19 6.47
C ALA A 15 13.92 5.45 7.44
N ASP A 16 14.71 4.48 6.96
CA ASP A 16 15.54 3.57 7.77
C ASP A 16 14.75 2.91 8.90
N ALA A 17 13.52 2.48 8.59
CA ALA A 17 12.59 1.87 9.52
C ALA A 17 12.47 0.35 9.30
N SER A 18 12.22 -0.41 10.37
CA SER A 18 12.08 -1.86 10.32
C SER A 18 10.92 -2.29 9.40
N ILE A 19 11.23 -2.97 8.30
CA ILE A 19 10.24 -3.49 7.36
C ILE A 19 9.35 -4.53 8.02
N THR A 20 9.90 -5.34 8.92
CA THR A 20 9.15 -6.34 9.69
C THR A 20 8.08 -5.68 10.55
N ASP A 21 8.43 -4.60 11.26
CA ASP A 21 7.49 -3.88 12.12
C ASP A 21 6.48 -3.09 11.28
N LEU A 22 6.88 -2.53 10.15
CA LEU A 22 5.96 -1.93 9.17
C LEU A 22 4.93 -2.95 8.66
N PHE A 23 5.35 -4.18 8.41
CA PHE A 23 4.41 -5.24 8.03
C PHE A 23 3.43 -5.56 9.15
N LYS A 24 3.88 -5.66 10.40
CA LYS A 24 2.97 -5.82 11.55
C LYS A 24 2.01 -4.63 11.67
N ALA A 25 2.53 -3.41 11.53
CA ALA A 25 1.75 -2.17 11.59
C ALA A 25 0.64 -2.10 10.55
N GLY A 26 0.85 -2.67 9.36
CA GLY A 26 -0.11 -2.64 8.25
C GLY A 26 -1.30 -3.60 8.41
N VAL A 27 -1.23 -4.59 9.30
CA VAL A 27 -2.27 -5.64 9.43
C VAL A 27 -3.61 -5.04 9.85
N ILE A 28 -3.65 -4.31 10.97
CA ILE A 28 -4.89 -3.74 11.51
C ILE A 28 -5.48 -2.68 10.57
N PRO A 29 -4.71 -1.68 10.10
CA PRO A 29 -5.21 -0.72 9.12
C PRO A 29 -5.73 -1.38 7.85
N GLY A 30 -5.02 -2.36 7.32
CA GLY A 30 -5.44 -3.09 6.12
C GLY A 30 -6.76 -3.86 6.31
N LEU A 31 -6.96 -4.48 7.47
CA LEU A 31 -8.23 -5.13 7.82
C LEU A 31 -9.37 -4.12 7.98
N LEU A 32 -9.10 -2.95 8.57
CA LEU A 32 -10.08 -1.87 8.70
C LEU A 32 -10.49 -1.33 7.33
N MET A 33 -9.54 -1.12 6.42
CA MET A 33 -9.83 -0.73 5.03
C MET A 33 -10.70 -1.79 4.34
N GLY A 34 -10.32 -3.06 4.42
CA GLY A 34 -11.12 -4.16 3.86
C GLY A 34 -12.55 -4.19 4.42
N ALA A 35 -12.70 -4.01 5.73
CA ALA A 35 -14.01 -3.94 6.39
C ALA A 35 -14.81 -2.71 5.93
N GLY A 36 -14.17 -1.54 5.81
CA GLY A 36 -14.78 -0.31 5.31
C GLY A 36 -15.34 -0.48 3.90
N LEU A 37 -14.54 -1.05 2.99
CA LEU A 37 -14.98 -1.34 1.62
C LEU A 37 -16.13 -2.36 1.57
N ILE A 38 -16.08 -3.42 2.40
CA ILE A 38 -17.17 -4.41 2.48
C ILE A 38 -18.46 -3.73 2.95
N VAL A 39 -18.41 -2.90 3.99
CA VAL A 39 -19.59 -2.18 4.49
C VAL A 39 -20.14 -1.24 3.43
N ALA A 40 -19.28 -0.44 2.77
CA ALA A 40 -19.69 0.44 1.67
C ALA A 40 -20.33 -0.34 0.52
N ALA A 41 -19.74 -1.45 0.10
CA ALA A 41 -20.27 -2.32 -0.96
C ALA A 41 -21.63 -2.94 -0.57
N LEU A 42 -21.81 -3.37 0.67
CA LEU A 42 -23.06 -3.91 1.16
C LEU A 42 -24.17 -2.85 1.22
N VAL A 43 -23.83 -1.63 1.64
CA VAL A 43 -24.80 -0.52 1.69
C VAL A 43 -25.27 -0.14 0.28
N VAL A 44 -24.34 -0.04 -0.67
CA VAL A 44 -24.67 0.26 -2.08
C VAL A 44 -25.42 -0.90 -2.72
N GLY A 45 -24.94 -2.12 -2.54
CA GLY A 45 -25.51 -3.32 -3.14
C GLY A 45 -26.94 -3.61 -2.69
N ARG A 46 -27.30 -3.25 -1.44
CA ARG A 46 -28.69 -3.35 -0.95
C ARG A 46 -29.67 -2.38 -1.64
N LYS A 47 -29.14 -1.29 -2.19
CA LYS A 47 -29.96 -0.30 -2.94
C LYS A 47 -30.08 -0.64 -4.42
N MET A 48 -29.25 -1.56 -4.91
CA MET A 48 -29.26 -2.04 -6.28
C MET A 48 -29.92 -3.41 -6.32
N ASP A 49 -30.84 -3.62 -7.26
CA ASP A 49 -31.48 -4.93 -7.48
C ASP A 49 -30.52 -5.86 -8.22
N LEU A 50 -29.49 -6.33 -7.49
CA LEU A 50 -28.44 -7.19 -8.04
C LEU A 50 -28.92 -8.63 -8.10
N LYS A 51 -28.83 -9.26 -9.27
CA LYS A 51 -29.02 -10.70 -9.41
C LYS A 51 -27.93 -11.45 -8.66
N VAL A 52 -28.29 -12.03 -7.52
CA VAL A 52 -27.37 -12.80 -6.70
C VAL A 52 -27.23 -14.20 -7.27
N LEU A 53 -25.98 -14.66 -7.47
CA LEU A 53 -25.72 -16.05 -7.85
C LEU A 53 -26.13 -17.01 -6.71
N PRO A 54 -26.56 -18.25 -7.04
CA PRO A 54 -26.87 -19.25 -6.02
C PRO A 54 -25.66 -19.53 -5.13
N LYS A 55 -25.92 -19.83 -3.86
CA LYS A 55 -24.85 -20.12 -2.90
C LYS A 55 -24.09 -21.38 -3.32
N ALA A 56 -22.77 -21.29 -3.40
CA ALA A 56 -21.92 -22.44 -3.68
C ALA A 56 -22.09 -23.54 -2.60
N THR A 57 -22.14 -24.78 -3.04
CA THR A 57 -22.22 -25.95 -2.14
C THR A 57 -20.93 -26.15 -1.36
N GLY A 58 -20.99 -26.88 -0.23
CA GLY A 58 -19.81 -27.19 0.55
C GLY A 58 -18.72 -27.94 -0.23
N LYS A 59 -19.12 -28.80 -1.18
CA LYS A 59 -18.17 -29.52 -2.07
C LYS A 59 -17.46 -28.57 -3.03
N GLU A 60 -18.18 -27.61 -3.62
CA GLU A 60 -17.59 -26.60 -4.52
C GLU A 60 -16.61 -25.70 -3.77
N ARG A 61 -16.96 -25.26 -2.56
CA ARG A 61 -16.06 -24.46 -1.71
C ARG A 61 -14.79 -25.23 -1.36
N TRP A 62 -14.93 -26.50 -0.99
CA TRP A 62 -13.79 -27.35 -0.65
C TRP A 62 -12.89 -27.62 -1.85
N LYS A 63 -13.49 -27.82 -3.05
CA LYS A 63 -12.74 -27.94 -4.29
C LYS A 63 -11.97 -26.66 -4.59
N ALA A 64 -12.63 -25.51 -4.57
CA ALA A 64 -12.00 -24.21 -4.80
C ALA A 64 -10.86 -23.94 -3.81
N PHE A 65 -11.03 -24.31 -2.53
CA PHE A 65 -9.96 -24.19 -1.52
C PHE A 65 -8.76 -25.07 -1.86
N LYS A 66 -8.98 -26.34 -2.27
CA LYS A 66 -7.89 -27.22 -2.68
C LYS A 66 -7.15 -26.69 -3.91
N ASP A 67 -7.88 -26.17 -4.88
CA ASP A 67 -7.30 -25.62 -6.11
C ASP A 67 -6.47 -24.35 -5.81
N ALA A 68 -6.88 -23.53 -4.85
CA ALA A 68 -6.18 -22.31 -4.42
C ALA A 68 -5.08 -22.56 -3.37
N PHE A 69 -5.03 -23.75 -2.75
CA PHE A 69 -4.22 -24.03 -1.55
C PHE A 69 -2.75 -23.65 -1.71
N TRP A 70 -2.14 -24.06 -2.81
CA TRP A 70 -0.72 -23.77 -3.07
C TRP A 70 -0.47 -22.27 -3.27
N GLY A 71 -1.40 -21.56 -3.91
CA GLY A 71 -1.30 -20.10 -4.02
C GLY A 71 -1.46 -19.39 -2.66
N LEU A 72 -2.37 -19.88 -1.80
CA LEU A 72 -2.60 -19.34 -0.47
C LEU A 72 -1.43 -19.59 0.49
N LEU A 73 -0.59 -20.59 0.24
CA LEU A 73 0.60 -20.84 1.05
C LEU A 73 1.69 -19.76 0.85
N MET A 74 1.74 -19.08 -0.29
CA MET A 74 2.79 -18.09 -0.55
C MET A 74 2.82 -16.95 0.48
N PRO A 75 1.72 -16.24 0.76
CA PRO A 75 1.69 -15.25 1.84
C PRO A 75 2.07 -15.84 3.20
N VAL A 76 1.65 -17.07 3.49
CA VAL A 76 1.98 -17.75 4.76
C VAL A 76 3.49 -18.02 4.87
N ILE A 77 4.13 -18.47 3.79
CA ILE A 77 5.58 -18.70 3.76
C ILE A 77 6.33 -17.38 3.95
N ILE A 78 5.95 -16.33 3.24
CA ILE A 78 6.62 -15.02 3.31
C ILE A 78 6.46 -14.44 4.72
N LEU A 79 5.23 -14.25 5.17
CA LEU A 79 4.97 -13.61 6.47
C LEU A 79 5.39 -14.48 7.64
N GLY A 80 5.15 -15.78 7.56
CA GLY A 80 5.59 -16.73 8.60
C GLY A 80 7.11 -16.77 8.73
N GLY A 81 7.84 -16.72 7.59
CA GLY A 81 9.29 -16.66 7.60
C GLY A 81 9.85 -15.36 8.17
N ILE A 82 9.24 -14.21 7.81
CA ILE A 82 9.66 -12.89 8.30
C ILE A 82 9.31 -12.73 9.79
N TYR A 83 8.08 -13.02 10.19
CA TYR A 83 7.64 -12.88 11.59
C TYR A 83 8.27 -13.90 12.52
N GLY A 84 8.59 -15.09 11.99
CA GLY A 84 9.36 -16.12 12.69
C GLY A 84 10.86 -15.83 12.77
N SER A 85 11.32 -14.70 12.23
CA SER A 85 12.75 -14.32 12.17
C SER A 85 13.64 -15.37 11.47
N ILE A 86 13.05 -16.18 10.57
CA ILE A 86 13.76 -17.18 9.77
C ILE A 86 14.39 -16.51 8.54
N PHE A 87 13.69 -15.55 7.95
CA PHE A 87 14.10 -14.83 6.76
C PHE A 87 14.04 -13.32 6.97
N THR A 88 15.00 -12.62 6.40
CA THR A 88 14.87 -11.19 6.11
C THR A 88 13.82 -10.96 5.01
N PRO A 89 13.24 -9.76 4.86
CA PRO A 89 12.31 -9.47 3.76
C PRO A 89 12.90 -9.75 2.37
N THR A 90 14.20 -9.52 2.17
CA THR A 90 14.89 -9.80 0.91
C THR A 90 15.01 -11.30 0.64
N GLU A 91 15.36 -12.09 1.65
CA GLU A 91 15.42 -13.55 1.54
C GLU A 91 14.05 -14.15 1.32
N ALA A 92 13.02 -13.66 2.02
CA ALA A 92 11.63 -14.08 1.80
C ALA A 92 11.16 -13.80 0.36
N ALA A 93 11.58 -12.67 -0.23
CA ALA A 93 11.31 -12.38 -1.63
C ALA A 93 11.97 -13.42 -2.56
N ALA A 94 13.23 -13.77 -2.34
CA ALA A 94 13.92 -14.81 -3.11
C ALA A 94 13.22 -16.18 -2.97
N VAL A 95 12.89 -16.59 -1.73
CA VAL A 95 12.14 -17.84 -1.46
C VAL A 95 10.80 -17.85 -2.20
N SER A 96 10.09 -16.71 -2.24
CA SER A 96 8.80 -16.60 -2.92
C SER A 96 8.92 -16.81 -4.44
N VAL A 97 10.00 -16.33 -5.06
CA VAL A 97 10.26 -16.55 -6.49
C VAL A 97 10.47 -18.03 -6.77
N PHE A 98 11.31 -18.72 -6.00
CA PHE A 98 11.52 -20.17 -6.16
C PHE A 98 10.24 -20.95 -5.92
N TYR A 99 9.51 -20.65 -4.85
CA TYR A 99 8.23 -21.28 -4.56
C TYR A 99 7.22 -21.07 -5.69
N GLY A 100 7.07 -19.83 -6.17
CA GLY A 100 6.15 -19.49 -7.26
C GLY A 100 6.49 -20.22 -8.57
N LEU A 101 7.78 -20.35 -8.90
CA LEU A 101 8.23 -21.12 -10.06
C LEU A 101 7.92 -22.61 -9.90
N ILE A 102 8.21 -23.21 -8.74
CA ILE A 102 7.93 -24.63 -8.48
C ILE A 102 6.41 -24.90 -8.60
N VAL A 103 5.59 -24.10 -7.95
CA VAL A 103 4.13 -24.27 -7.97
C VAL A 103 3.57 -24.03 -9.38
N GLY A 104 4.03 -22.97 -10.05
CA GLY A 104 3.53 -22.61 -11.38
C GLY A 104 3.92 -23.60 -12.47
N ILE A 105 5.11 -24.23 -12.37
CA ILE A 105 5.59 -25.21 -13.36
C ILE A 105 5.02 -26.61 -13.07
N PHE A 106 5.12 -27.07 -11.82
CA PHE A 106 4.86 -28.48 -11.49
C PHE A 106 3.45 -28.74 -11.00
N VAL A 107 2.85 -27.80 -10.26
CA VAL A 107 1.50 -27.98 -9.66
C VAL A 107 0.43 -27.47 -10.63
N TYR A 108 0.46 -26.19 -10.96
CA TYR A 108 -0.55 -25.59 -11.85
C TYR A 108 -0.23 -25.80 -13.34
N ARG A 109 1.02 -26.07 -13.68
CA ARG A 109 1.49 -26.31 -15.05
C ARG A 109 1.11 -25.19 -16.03
N GLU A 110 1.06 -23.97 -15.53
CA GLU A 110 0.71 -22.77 -16.30
C GLU A 110 1.93 -22.03 -16.83
N ILE A 111 3.13 -22.29 -16.28
CA ILE A 111 4.37 -21.63 -16.63
C ILE A 111 5.16 -22.52 -17.59
N SER A 112 5.27 -22.09 -18.86
CA SER A 112 6.14 -22.68 -19.89
C SER A 112 7.47 -21.92 -19.96
N LEU A 113 8.49 -22.50 -20.61
CA LEU A 113 9.79 -21.82 -20.83
C LEU A 113 9.64 -20.47 -21.55
N LYS A 114 8.68 -20.35 -22.48
CA LYS A 114 8.39 -19.07 -23.14
C LYS A 114 7.83 -18.04 -22.15
N LYS A 115 6.86 -18.45 -21.30
CA LYS A 115 6.32 -17.58 -20.25
C LYS A 115 7.38 -17.13 -19.25
N ILE A 116 8.34 -17.97 -18.88
CA ILE A 116 9.45 -17.59 -17.99
C ILE A 116 10.24 -16.42 -18.60
N LYS A 117 10.53 -16.47 -19.90
CA LYS A 117 11.21 -15.36 -20.58
C LYS A 117 10.42 -14.08 -20.51
N ASP A 118 9.11 -14.14 -20.78
CA ASP A 118 8.23 -12.96 -20.72
C ASP A 118 8.15 -12.39 -19.30
N ILE A 119 7.99 -13.26 -18.28
CA ILE A 119 8.00 -12.88 -16.86
C ILE A 119 9.31 -12.20 -16.48
N LEU A 120 10.46 -12.73 -16.94
CA LEU A 120 11.77 -12.13 -16.67
C LEU A 120 11.90 -10.73 -17.31
N ILE A 121 11.44 -10.58 -18.56
CA ILE A 121 11.48 -9.29 -19.25
C ILE A 121 10.60 -8.26 -18.50
N ASP A 122 9.38 -8.63 -18.13
CA ASP A 122 8.47 -7.75 -17.40
C ASP A 122 9.01 -7.39 -16.01
N SER A 123 9.60 -8.38 -15.32
CA SER A 123 10.25 -8.15 -14.02
C SER A 123 11.46 -7.22 -14.14
N CYS A 124 12.31 -7.41 -15.16
CA CYS A 124 13.42 -6.51 -15.42
C CYS A 124 12.95 -5.08 -15.73
N SER A 125 11.91 -4.93 -16.55
CA SER A 125 11.33 -3.62 -16.89
C SER A 125 10.80 -2.92 -15.64
N THR A 126 10.04 -3.64 -14.80
CA THR A 126 9.52 -3.09 -13.54
C THR A 126 10.64 -2.70 -12.59
N THR A 127 11.65 -3.57 -12.42
CA THR A 127 12.83 -3.31 -11.59
C THR A 127 13.59 -2.09 -12.09
N ALA A 128 13.82 -1.98 -13.41
CA ALA A 128 14.49 -0.82 -14.01
C ALA A 128 13.74 0.49 -13.73
N THR A 129 12.41 0.48 -13.83
CA THR A 129 11.57 1.63 -13.50
C THR A 129 11.73 2.05 -12.05
N VAL A 130 11.64 1.11 -11.11
CA VAL A 130 11.82 1.38 -9.67
C VAL A 130 13.23 1.91 -9.39
N MET A 131 14.28 1.29 -9.98
CA MET A 131 15.65 1.76 -9.81
C MET A 131 15.86 3.16 -10.37
N PHE A 132 15.25 3.50 -11.51
CA PHE A 132 15.33 4.83 -12.09
C PHE A 132 14.66 5.88 -11.20
N ILE A 133 13.48 5.57 -10.62
CA ILE A 133 12.79 6.44 -9.65
C ILE A 133 13.66 6.62 -8.40
N THR A 134 14.23 5.53 -7.87
CA THR A 134 15.11 5.58 -6.70
C THR A 134 16.33 6.46 -6.94
N MET A 135 16.96 6.34 -8.11
CA MET A 135 18.10 7.18 -8.51
C MET A 135 17.70 8.67 -8.55
N GLY A 136 16.58 8.99 -9.18
CA GLY A 136 16.05 10.37 -9.22
C GLY A 136 15.74 10.90 -7.82
N ALA A 137 15.13 10.09 -6.96
CA ALA A 137 14.81 10.46 -5.59
C ALA A 137 16.06 10.68 -4.72
N THR A 138 17.09 9.84 -4.89
CA THR A 138 18.37 10.02 -4.20
C THR A 138 19.04 11.32 -4.61
N LEU A 139 19.03 11.63 -5.92
CA LEU A 139 19.56 12.90 -6.43
C LEU A 139 18.76 14.10 -5.89
N PHE A 140 17.43 13.99 -5.87
CA PHE A 140 16.55 15.00 -5.31
C PHE A 140 16.85 15.23 -3.81
N GLY A 141 16.95 14.18 -3.03
CA GLY A 141 17.33 14.25 -1.61
C GLY A 141 18.69 14.92 -1.40
N TYR A 142 19.69 14.56 -2.22
CA TYR A 142 21.00 15.20 -2.20
C TYR A 142 20.93 16.71 -2.47
N VAL A 143 20.15 17.13 -3.47
CA VAL A 143 19.96 18.56 -3.81
C VAL A 143 19.25 19.28 -2.68
N LEU A 144 18.21 18.70 -2.08
CA LEU A 144 17.50 19.27 -0.93
C LEU A 144 18.45 19.53 0.24
N THR A 145 19.23 18.52 0.63
CA THR A 145 20.19 18.64 1.73
C THR A 145 21.28 19.63 1.41
N ARG A 146 21.80 19.62 0.18
CA ARG A 146 22.85 20.57 -0.24
C ARG A 146 22.36 22.02 -0.26
N ALA A 147 21.11 22.23 -0.65
CA ALA A 147 20.47 23.55 -0.64
C ALA A 147 19.90 23.94 0.75
N ARG A 148 20.03 23.08 1.76
CA ARG A 148 19.43 23.25 3.09
C ARG A 148 17.92 23.50 3.06
N LEU A 149 17.26 23.00 2.02
CA LEU A 149 15.81 23.12 1.88
C LEU A 149 15.07 22.21 2.88
N ASP A 150 15.70 21.12 3.29
CA ASP A 150 15.27 20.26 4.38
C ASP A 150 15.05 21.07 5.66
N LEU A 151 16.04 21.84 6.09
CA LEU A 151 15.94 22.73 7.28
C LEU A 151 14.89 23.84 7.10
N ALA A 152 14.78 24.40 5.89
CA ALA A 152 13.79 25.44 5.61
C ALA A 152 12.36 24.87 5.67
N ILE A 153 12.12 23.71 5.07
CA ILE A 153 10.83 23.02 5.12
C ILE A 153 10.49 22.60 6.56
N GLU A 154 11.46 22.06 7.27
CA GLU A 154 11.32 21.69 8.67
C GLU A 154 10.93 22.90 9.54
N GLY A 155 11.69 24.02 9.45
CA GLY A 155 11.37 25.24 10.16
C GLY A 155 10.01 25.83 9.78
N PHE A 156 9.65 25.80 8.50
CA PHE A 156 8.32 26.22 8.04
C PHE A 156 7.23 25.34 8.62
N MET A 157 7.38 24.00 8.53
CA MET A 157 6.42 23.04 9.08
C MET A 157 6.27 23.20 10.59
N MET A 158 7.37 23.37 11.34
CA MET A 158 7.33 23.58 12.79
C MET A 158 6.61 24.88 13.16
N ASN A 159 6.83 25.95 12.40
CA ASN A 159 6.10 27.22 12.60
C ASN A 159 4.59 27.05 12.31
N VAL A 160 4.22 26.40 11.22
CA VAL A 160 2.81 26.22 10.83
C VAL A 160 2.10 25.26 11.79
N THR A 161 2.76 24.19 12.21
CA THR A 161 2.18 23.21 13.15
C THR A 161 2.15 23.71 14.59
N GLY A 162 2.98 24.70 14.93
CA GLY A 162 3.14 25.14 16.31
C GLY A 162 3.59 24.03 17.26
N GLY A 163 4.27 22.99 16.75
CA GLY A 163 4.67 21.81 17.52
C GLY A 163 3.54 20.78 17.72
N SER A 164 2.38 20.96 17.08
CA SER A 164 1.24 20.06 17.22
C SER A 164 1.29 18.91 16.21
N SER A 165 1.37 17.66 16.69
CA SER A 165 1.28 16.44 15.86
C SER A 165 -0.07 16.34 15.13
N ILE A 166 -1.15 16.90 15.71
CA ILE A 166 -2.47 16.88 15.09
C ILE A 166 -2.47 17.73 13.82
N ILE A 167 -1.95 18.97 13.90
CA ILE A 167 -1.88 19.88 12.75
C ILE A 167 -0.93 19.31 11.70
N PHE A 168 0.19 18.73 12.13
CA PHE A 168 1.12 18.04 11.23
C PHE A 168 0.40 16.95 10.39
N PHE A 169 -0.35 16.05 11.03
CA PHE A 169 -1.08 15.01 10.31
C PHE A 169 -2.20 15.54 9.42
N ILE A 170 -2.85 16.66 9.78
CA ILE A 170 -3.81 17.33 8.89
C ILE A 170 -3.12 17.74 7.59
N ILE A 171 -1.97 18.41 7.69
CA ILE A 171 -1.20 18.86 6.53
C ILE A 171 -0.72 17.66 5.71
N VAL A 172 -0.12 16.66 6.35
CA VAL A 172 0.34 15.43 5.69
C VAL A 172 -0.79 14.75 4.94
N ASN A 173 -1.95 14.58 5.58
CA ASN A 173 -3.10 13.93 4.97
C ASN A 173 -3.62 14.71 3.74
N ILE A 174 -3.74 16.03 3.82
CA ILE A 174 -4.21 16.85 2.70
C ILE A 174 -3.21 16.78 1.54
N VAL A 175 -1.92 16.98 1.82
CA VAL A 175 -0.87 16.97 0.79
C VAL A 175 -0.79 15.62 0.10
N LEU A 176 -0.80 14.53 0.88
CA LEU A 176 -0.70 13.17 0.32
C LEU A 176 -1.97 12.72 -0.41
N LEU A 177 -3.16 13.12 0.03
CA LEU A 177 -4.40 12.86 -0.72
C LEU A 177 -4.36 13.56 -2.08
N ILE A 178 -3.94 14.83 -2.12
CA ILE A 178 -3.79 15.55 -3.39
C ILE A 178 -2.72 14.87 -4.25
N ALA A 179 -1.54 14.60 -3.70
CA ALA A 179 -0.46 13.95 -4.43
C ALA A 179 -0.86 12.56 -4.95
N GLY A 180 -1.53 11.75 -4.14
CA GLY A 180 -1.97 10.40 -4.47
C GLY A 180 -3.04 10.35 -5.56
N CYS A 181 -3.77 11.47 -5.82
CA CYS A 181 -4.64 11.55 -6.98
C CYS A 181 -3.87 11.53 -8.32
N PHE A 182 -2.61 12.01 -8.34
CA PHE A 182 -1.81 12.21 -9.54
C PHE A 182 -0.61 11.29 -9.66
N LEU A 183 -0.05 10.87 -8.52
CA LEU A 183 1.17 10.06 -8.43
C LEU A 183 0.84 8.64 -7.97
N ASP A 184 1.67 7.70 -8.39
CA ASP A 184 1.67 6.36 -7.78
C ASP A 184 2.28 6.42 -6.37
N SER A 185 1.89 5.46 -5.54
CA SER A 185 2.30 5.45 -4.13
C SER A 185 3.82 5.38 -3.94
N THR A 186 4.54 4.66 -4.80
CA THR A 186 5.98 4.51 -4.71
C THR A 186 6.69 5.84 -4.96
N SER A 187 6.35 6.53 -6.06
CA SER A 187 6.89 7.85 -6.40
C SER A 187 6.58 8.89 -5.33
N ALA A 188 5.34 8.88 -4.82
CA ALA A 188 4.93 9.77 -3.75
C ALA A 188 5.74 9.55 -2.46
N LEU A 189 5.99 8.29 -2.07
CA LEU A 189 6.82 7.97 -0.90
C LEU A 189 8.25 8.50 -1.06
N TYR A 190 8.87 8.32 -2.23
CA TYR A 190 10.21 8.84 -2.48
C TYR A 190 10.31 10.37 -2.37
N ILE A 191 9.26 11.10 -2.74
CA ILE A 191 9.24 12.55 -2.69
C ILE A 191 8.94 13.05 -1.27
N PHE A 192 7.91 12.51 -0.64
CA PHE A 192 7.35 13.08 0.59
C PHE A 192 7.94 12.51 1.87
N THR A 193 8.46 11.28 1.87
CA THR A 193 9.08 10.70 3.08
C THR A 193 10.28 11.52 3.57
N PRO A 194 11.24 11.92 2.71
CA PRO A 194 12.36 12.76 3.16
C PRO A 194 11.94 14.13 3.68
N LEU A 195 10.77 14.63 3.28
CA LEU A 195 10.25 15.93 3.71
C LEU A 195 9.53 15.84 5.06
N PHE A 196 8.76 14.76 5.28
CA PHE A 196 7.93 14.63 6.47
C PHE A 196 8.60 13.87 7.62
N ALA A 197 9.47 12.90 7.34
CA ALA A 197 10.07 12.07 8.36
C ALA A 197 10.94 12.87 9.38
N PRO A 198 11.77 13.85 8.98
CA PRO A 198 12.52 14.67 9.93
C PRO A 198 11.61 15.50 10.85
N VAL A 199 10.55 16.10 10.30
CA VAL A 199 9.57 16.88 11.06
C VAL A 199 8.81 16.00 12.05
N ALA A 200 8.37 14.83 11.62
CA ALA A 200 7.68 13.85 12.47
C ALA A 200 8.55 13.40 13.64
N LEU A 201 9.84 13.16 13.39
CA LEU A 201 10.79 12.77 14.42
C LEU A 201 10.95 13.86 15.49
N GLN A 202 11.02 15.13 15.11
CA GLN A 202 11.06 16.25 16.04
C GLN A 202 9.79 16.41 16.87
N LEU A 203 8.63 16.08 16.28
CA LEU A 203 7.34 16.05 16.96
C LEU A 203 7.14 14.80 17.84
N GLY A 204 8.14 13.91 17.93
CA GLY A 204 8.07 12.67 18.70
C GLY A 204 7.11 11.64 18.11
N ILE A 205 6.82 11.73 16.81
CA ILE A 205 5.96 10.76 16.09
C ILE A 205 6.80 9.54 15.73
N ASP A 206 6.27 8.36 16.05
CA ASP A 206 6.88 7.08 15.69
C ASP A 206 7.00 6.95 14.15
N PRO A 207 8.19 6.63 13.60
CA PRO A 207 8.39 6.46 12.16
C PRO A 207 7.49 5.37 11.55
N ILE A 208 7.20 4.30 12.29
CA ILE A 208 6.33 3.21 11.82
C ILE A 208 4.89 3.72 11.69
N HIS A 209 4.43 4.51 12.67
CA HIS A 209 3.11 5.13 12.61
C HIS A 209 3.00 6.10 11.43
N LEU A 210 3.99 7.00 11.26
CA LEU A 210 4.02 7.91 10.11
C LEU A 210 3.94 7.14 8.79
N GLY A 211 4.78 6.13 8.61
CA GLY A 211 4.81 5.31 7.40
C GLY A 211 3.47 4.65 7.13
N THR A 212 2.84 4.11 8.16
CA THR A 212 1.53 3.47 8.04
C THR A 212 0.47 4.48 7.60
N VAL A 213 0.43 5.67 8.19
CA VAL A 213 -0.49 6.76 7.80
C VAL A 213 -0.25 7.19 6.35
N MET A 214 1.01 7.41 5.95
CA MET A 214 1.35 7.79 4.59
C MET A 214 0.89 6.74 3.56
N ILE A 215 1.12 5.47 3.84
CA ILE A 215 0.76 4.37 2.94
C ILE A 215 -0.75 4.19 2.84
N VAL A 216 -1.48 4.27 3.96
CA VAL A 216 -2.94 4.23 3.96
C VAL A 216 -3.50 5.42 3.16
N ASN A 217 -2.98 6.62 3.38
CA ASN A 217 -3.38 7.83 2.68
C ASN A 217 -3.19 7.71 1.16
N LEU A 218 -1.99 7.31 0.73
CA LEU A 218 -1.69 7.14 -0.69
C LEU A 218 -2.54 6.03 -1.33
N ALA A 219 -2.86 4.96 -0.58
CA ALA A 219 -3.77 3.94 -1.06
C ALA A 219 -5.17 4.50 -1.32
N VAL A 220 -5.67 5.41 -0.47
CA VAL A 220 -6.93 6.15 -0.71
C VAL A 220 -6.79 7.09 -1.90
N GLY A 221 -5.66 7.79 -2.05
CA GLY A 221 -5.37 8.67 -3.17
C GLY A 221 -5.50 7.99 -4.54
N LEU A 222 -5.04 6.74 -4.66
CA LEU A 222 -5.06 5.97 -5.92
C LEU A 222 -6.46 5.77 -6.53
N PHE A 223 -7.53 5.89 -5.77
CA PHE A 223 -8.90 5.84 -6.28
C PHE A 223 -9.71 7.10 -5.99
N THR A 224 -9.01 8.19 -5.62
CA THR A 224 -9.63 9.50 -5.39
C THR A 224 -9.64 10.33 -6.67
N PRO A 225 -10.79 10.89 -7.11
CA PRO A 225 -10.83 11.82 -8.23
C PRO A 225 -9.95 13.07 -7.97
N PRO A 226 -9.38 13.75 -8.98
CA PRO A 226 -9.78 13.74 -10.40
C PRO A 226 -9.11 12.66 -11.26
N VAL A 227 -7.93 12.17 -10.90
CA VAL A 227 -7.23 11.15 -11.68
C VAL A 227 -7.46 9.77 -11.10
N GLY A 228 -6.80 9.44 -9.98
CA GLY A 228 -6.93 8.14 -9.33
C GLY A 228 -6.62 6.98 -10.27
N VAL A 229 -5.38 6.55 -10.37
CA VAL A 229 -4.90 5.55 -11.35
C VAL A 229 -5.80 4.30 -11.37
N ASN A 230 -6.27 3.85 -10.22
CA ASN A 230 -7.14 2.68 -10.12
C ASN A 230 -8.53 2.90 -10.76
N LEU A 231 -9.01 4.15 -10.83
CA LEU A 231 -10.28 4.46 -11.48
C LEU A 231 -10.20 4.22 -12.99
N TYR A 232 -9.09 4.61 -13.63
CA TYR A 232 -8.88 4.35 -15.05
C TYR A 232 -8.78 2.84 -15.36
N VAL A 233 -8.09 2.09 -14.52
CA VAL A 233 -8.02 0.63 -14.64
C VAL A 233 -9.42 0.02 -14.54
N ALA A 234 -10.20 0.45 -13.55
CA ALA A 234 -11.57 -0.01 -13.37
C ALA A 234 -12.50 0.39 -14.52
N CYS A 235 -12.34 1.59 -15.11
CA CYS A 235 -13.06 2.00 -16.32
C CYS A 235 -12.73 1.08 -17.51
N GLY A 236 -11.46 0.72 -17.68
CA GLY A 236 -11.02 -0.19 -18.73
C GLY A 236 -11.63 -1.60 -18.61
N ILE A 237 -11.69 -2.14 -17.40
CA ILE A 237 -12.28 -3.46 -17.12
C ILE A 237 -13.81 -3.42 -17.23
N GLY A 238 -14.44 -2.40 -16.60
CA GLY A 238 -15.89 -2.29 -16.55
C GLY A 238 -16.53 -1.72 -17.82
N LYS A 239 -15.72 -1.20 -18.76
CA LYS A 239 -16.17 -0.49 -19.97
C LYS A 239 -17.18 0.63 -19.67
N ILE A 240 -16.96 1.36 -18.56
CA ILE A 240 -17.77 2.46 -18.07
C ILE A 240 -16.99 3.77 -18.15
N LYS A 241 -17.70 4.91 -18.16
CA LYS A 241 -17.07 6.22 -18.19
C LYS A 241 -16.56 6.62 -16.80
N ILE A 242 -15.53 7.47 -16.79
CA ILE A 242 -14.91 7.97 -15.56
C ILE A 242 -15.93 8.73 -14.67
N GLU A 243 -16.87 9.43 -15.27
CA GLU A 243 -17.91 10.17 -14.54
C GLU A 243 -18.87 9.23 -13.79
N GLU A 244 -19.15 8.05 -14.36
CA GLU A 244 -20.02 7.05 -13.75
C GLU A 244 -19.33 6.37 -12.58
N ILE A 245 -18.08 5.94 -12.75
CA ILE A 245 -17.33 5.30 -11.69
C ILE A 245 -17.05 6.28 -10.54
N THR A 246 -16.76 7.56 -10.86
CA THR A 246 -16.53 8.59 -9.85
C THR A 246 -17.75 8.78 -8.93
N LYS A 247 -18.96 8.74 -9.48
CA LYS A 247 -20.19 8.78 -8.69
C LYS A 247 -20.39 7.53 -7.86
N GLY A 248 -20.07 6.37 -8.41
CA GLY A 248 -20.21 5.08 -7.75
C GLY A 248 -19.24 4.84 -6.60
N ILE A 249 -18.02 5.43 -6.67
CA ILE A 249 -16.95 5.21 -5.69
C ILE A 249 -17.13 6.02 -4.40
N VAL A 250 -17.96 7.07 -4.40
CA VAL A 250 -18.12 8.00 -3.27
C VAL A 250 -18.35 7.28 -1.93
N PRO A 251 -19.23 6.29 -1.80
CA PRO A 251 -19.44 5.58 -0.53
C PRO A 251 -18.18 4.84 -0.06
N CYS A 252 -17.41 4.25 -0.99
CA CYS A 252 -16.15 3.60 -0.67
C CYS A 252 -15.10 4.63 -0.23
N LEU A 253 -15.02 5.76 -0.93
CA LEU A 253 -14.11 6.85 -0.59
C LEU A 253 -14.39 7.42 0.80
N VAL A 254 -15.66 7.64 1.14
CA VAL A 254 -16.05 8.11 2.49
C VAL A 254 -15.65 7.08 3.55
N ALA A 255 -15.91 5.79 3.32
CA ALA A 255 -15.52 4.75 4.26
C ALA A 255 -14.00 4.73 4.49
N GLU A 256 -13.21 4.83 3.43
CA GLU A 256 -11.76 4.83 3.53
C GLU A 256 -11.18 6.12 4.14
N LEU A 257 -11.78 7.27 3.90
CA LEU A 257 -11.40 8.51 4.58
C LEU A 257 -11.65 8.41 6.09
N VAL A 258 -12.73 7.76 6.51
CA VAL A 258 -12.98 7.48 7.94
C VAL A 258 -11.88 6.57 8.50
N VAL A 259 -11.52 5.50 7.79
CA VAL A 259 -10.43 4.60 8.22
C VAL A 259 -9.11 5.36 8.28
N LEU A 260 -8.79 6.19 7.29
CA LEU A 260 -7.60 7.04 7.29
C LEU A 260 -7.53 7.92 8.54
N LEU A 261 -8.63 8.58 8.89
CA LEU A 261 -8.68 9.42 10.09
C LEU A 261 -8.51 8.61 11.37
N LEU A 262 -9.14 7.43 11.46
CA LEU A 262 -8.95 6.53 12.61
C LEU A 262 -7.49 6.09 12.75
N VAL A 263 -6.86 5.66 11.66
CA VAL A 263 -5.45 5.23 11.67
C VAL A 263 -4.54 6.40 12.02
N THR A 264 -4.82 7.60 11.49
CA THR A 264 -4.00 8.80 11.73
C THR A 264 -4.02 9.23 13.21
N TYR A 265 -5.19 9.26 13.84
CA TYR A 265 -5.34 9.84 15.18
C TYR A 265 -5.41 8.80 16.31
N ILE A 266 -5.37 7.51 15.99
CA ILE A 266 -5.28 6.42 16.96
C ILE A 266 -4.00 5.61 16.68
N PRO A 267 -2.82 6.06 17.18
CA PRO A 267 -1.54 5.40 16.91
C PRO A 267 -1.52 3.92 17.26
N ALA A 268 -2.29 3.51 18.26
CA ALA A 268 -2.42 2.11 18.65
C ALA A 268 -2.85 1.20 17.49
N LEU A 269 -3.61 1.69 16.50
CA LEU A 269 -4.01 0.90 15.34
C LEU A 269 -2.85 0.49 14.44
N SER A 270 -1.77 1.25 14.47
CA SER A 270 -0.54 0.95 13.71
C SER A 270 0.59 0.38 14.57
N THR A 271 0.55 0.57 15.90
CA THR A 271 1.68 0.19 16.77
C THR A 271 1.38 -0.98 17.70
N MET A 272 0.10 -1.38 17.85
CA MET A 272 -0.31 -2.41 18.84
C MET A 272 0.34 -3.79 18.60
N LEU A 273 0.69 -4.13 17.36
CA LEU A 273 1.32 -5.41 17.01
C LEU A 273 2.86 -5.35 17.00
N ILE A 274 3.42 -4.18 17.30
CA ILE A 274 4.84 -3.97 17.41
C ILE A 274 5.19 -4.12 18.88
N GLY A 275 5.87 -5.19 19.22
CA GLY A 275 6.28 -5.49 20.61
C GLY A 275 7.61 -4.87 20.94
#